data_e8126d90086b26a3a0be8b0b139704ef
#
_entry.id   e8126d90086b26a3a0be8b0b139704ef
#
_cell.length_a   1.000
_cell.length_b   1.000
_cell.length_c   1.000
_cell.angle_alpha   90.00
_cell.angle_beta   90.00
_cell.angle_gamma   90.00
#
_symmetry.space_group_name_H-M   'P 1'
#
loop_
_entity.id
_entity.type
_entity.pdbx_description
1 polymer ?
#
loop_
_entity_poly.entity_id
_entity_poly.type
_entity_poly.pdbx_seq_one_letter_code
_entity_poly.pdbx_strand_id
1 'polypeptide(L)'
;MVISVSLGAQSYPILLEPGALTRAGEHLSLDRRVLVVTDSGVPQEYAQAIASRCRQSRICTLPAGEGSKSMDSYHLLLREMLRLHMDRGDCVAAVGGGMVGDLAGFAAATYMRGVDFYNIPTTLLAQVDSSVGGKTAIDLDGVKNAVGAFHQPRAVLIDTDVLRTLSPRQTAEGLAESVKMAMTCDASLLSLIETASDLTAALPEIIARSLRIKAQVVEQDPTEQGLRRVLNFGHTLGHAIESCAGGELLHGECVALGMVPMCAPPLRPRLTAILQRCGLPTECGCTAGQLLPYLLHDKKAASGSVTAVLVDEPGTFRMETMTPEEILRRWEERNA
;
A
#
# COMPACT_ATOMS: atom_id res chain seq x y z
N MET A 1 -16.94 -10.76 -5.08
CA MET A 1 -15.83 -11.76 -5.15
C MET A 1 -15.18 -11.86 -3.79
N VAL A 2 -14.72 -13.06 -3.38
CA VAL A 2 -13.96 -13.26 -2.14
C VAL A 2 -12.59 -13.85 -2.49
N ILE A 3 -11.52 -13.27 -1.97
CA ILE A 3 -10.15 -13.78 -2.05
C ILE A 3 -9.72 -14.07 -0.62
N SER A 4 -9.29 -15.30 -0.33
CA SER A 4 -8.81 -15.67 0.99
C SER A 4 -7.31 -15.43 1.10
N VAL A 5 -6.84 -14.94 2.24
CA VAL A 5 -5.43 -14.90 2.63
C VAL A 5 -5.23 -15.97 3.70
N SER A 6 -4.49 -17.02 3.36
CA SER A 6 -4.37 -18.25 4.17
C SER A 6 -3.14 -18.18 5.07
N LEU A 7 -3.33 -17.81 6.33
CA LEU A 7 -2.28 -17.64 7.34
C LEU A 7 -2.57 -18.46 8.62
N GLY A 8 -3.17 -19.65 8.46
CA GLY A 8 -3.58 -20.49 9.60
C GLY A 8 -4.62 -19.79 10.45
N ALA A 9 -4.34 -19.61 11.74
CA ALA A 9 -5.26 -18.94 12.66
C ALA A 9 -5.47 -17.44 12.40
N GLN A 10 -4.60 -16.84 11.59
CA GLN A 10 -4.67 -15.43 11.18
C GLN A 10 -5.22 -15.25 9.76
N SER A 11 -5.82 -16.28 9.17
CA SER A 11 -6.45 -16.20 7.84
C SER A 11 -7.62 -15.23 7.84
N TYR A 12 -7.80 -14.51 6.73
CA TYR A 12 -8.88 -13.54 6.58
C TYR A 12 -9.37 -13.42 5.13
N PRO A 13 -10.62 -13.02 4.91
CA PRO A 13 -11.15 -12.76 3.58
C PRO A 13 -10.84 -11.32 3.12
N ILE A 14 -10.62 -11.16 1.82
CA ILE A 14 -10.70 -9.90 1.10
C ILE A 14 -12.02 -9.96 0.31
N LEU A 15 -12.91 -9.04 0.61
CA LEU A 15 -14.24 -8.92 -0.02
C LEU A 15 -14.17 -7.80 -1.04
N LEU A 16 -14.27 -8.13 -2.32
CA LEU A 16 -14.21 -7.18 -3.44
C LEU A 16 -15.56 -7.15 -4.14
N GLU A 17 -16.30 -6.05 -3.99
CA GLU A 17 -17.62 -5.88 -4.57
C GLU A 17 -18.01 -4.40 -4.68
N PRO A 18 -18.51 -3.93 -5.86
CA PRO A 18 -19.08 -2.60 -5.97
C PRO A 18 -20.25 -2.39 -4.99
N GLY A 19 -20.32 -1.25 -4.34
CA GLY A 19 -21.34 -0.91 -3.35
C GLY A 19 -21.21 -1.66 -2.01
N ALA A 20 -20.12 -2.39 -1.76
CA ALA A 20 -19.90 -3.15 -0.53
C ALA A 20 -19.92 -2.29 0.73
N LEU A 21 -19.50 -1.04 0.63
CA LEU A 21 -19.45 -0.11 1.76
C LEU A 21 -20.85 0.09 2.39
N THR A 22 -21.89 0.20 1.58
CA THR A 22 -23.27 0.37 2.06
C THR A 22 -23.85 -0.88 2.70
N ARG A 23 -23.27 -2.04 2.40
CA ARG A 23 -23.65 -3.36 2.91
C ARG A 23 -22.64 -3.95 3.91
N ALA A 24 -21.77 -3.09 4.47
CA ALA A 24 -20.68 -3.53 5.34
C ALA A 24 -21.14 -4.40 6.50
N GLY A 25 -22.34 -4.18 7.06
CA GLY A 25 -22.91 -5.00 8.13
C GLY A 25 -23.26 -6.43 7.73
N GLU A 26 -23.35 -6.74 6.44
CA GLU A 26 -23.54 -8.12 5.94
C GLU A 26 -22.23 -8.90 5.89
N HIS A 27 -21.11 -8.19 5.84
CA HIS A 27 -19.78 -8.74 5.61
C HIS A 27 -18.89 -8.69 6.85
N LEU A 28 -19.09 -7.69 7.70
CA LEU A 28 -18.24 -7.41 8.85
C LEU A 28 -19.06 -7.52 10.15
N SER A 29 -18.45 -8.09 11.21
CA SER A 29 -19.08 -8.18 12.52
C SER A 29 -19.01 -6.83 13.24
N LEU A 30 -19.94 -5.93 12.92
CA LEU A 30 -19.98 -4.55 13.41
C LEU A 30 -20.95 -4.35 14.61
N ASP A 31 -21.78 -5.33 15.00
CA ASP A 31 -22.68 -5.24 16.15
C ASP A 31 -21.92 -5.28 17.49
N ARG A 32 -21.02 -4.30 17.66
CA ARG A 32 -20.16 -4.08 18.82
C ARG A 32 -19.74 -2.62 18.90
N ARG A 33 -18.88 -2.26 19.86
CA ARG A 33 -18.26 -0.93 19.84
C ARG A 33 -17.18 -0.88 18.77
N VAL A 34 -17.18 0.17 17.97
CA VAL A 34 -16.24 0.33 16.84
C VAL A 34 -15.65 1.74 16.86
N LEU A 35 -14.32 1.84 16.92
CA LEU A 35 -13.65 3.08 16.55
C LEU A 35 -13.47 3.10 15.03
N VAL A 36 -14.18 3.99 14.35
CA VAL A 36 -14.03 4.23 12.91
C VAL A 36 -12.99 5.31 12.73
N VAL A 37 -11.87 4.97 12.10
CA VAL A 37 -10.76 5.90 11.82
C VAL A 37 -10.79 6.29 10.35
N THR A 38 -10.73 7.58 10.08
CA THR A 38 -10.68 8.14 8.71
C THR A 38 -9.83 9.39 8.70
N ASP A 39 -9.66 10.03 7.54
CA ASP A 39 -9.01 11.32 7.41
C ASP A 39 -9.88 12.34 6.67
N SER A 40 -9.48 13.62 6.72
CA SER A 40 -10.24 14.74 6.14
C SER A 40 -10.25 14.76 4.61
N GLY A 41 -9.47 13.93 3.93
CA GLY A 41 -9.48 13.75 2.48
C GLY A 41 -10.47 12.68 2.01
N VAL A 42 -11.02 11.88 2.94
CA VAL A 42 -12.02 10.84 2.65
C VAL A 42 -13.43 11.43 2.76
N PRO A 43 -14.33 11.21 1.80
CA PRO A 43 -15.73 11.61 1.92
C PRO A 43 -16.36 11.12 3.23
N GLN A 44 -16.96 12.03 3.99
CA GLN A 44 -17.49 11.76 5.33
C GLN A 44 -18.53 10.63 5.33
N GLU A 45 -19.30 10.52 4.26
CA GLU A 45 -20.32 9.48 4.09
C GLU A 45 -19.76 8.06 4.14
N TYR A 46 -18.47 7.84 3.80
CA TYR A 46 -17.86 6.52 3.85
C TYR A 46 -17.68 6.05 5.29
N ALA A 47 -17.14 6.89 6.16
CA ALA A 47 -17.02 6.58 7.58
C ALA A 47 -18.41 6.48 8.25
N GLN A 48 -19.38 7.30 7.85
CA GLN A 48 -20.77 7.26 8.35
C GLN A 48 -21.47 5.95 7.94
N ALA A 49 -21.23 5.45 6.72
CA ALA A 49 -21.80 4.17 6.26
C ALA A 49 -21.38 3.00 7.17
N ILE A 50 -20.12 2.97 7.60
CA ILE A 50 -19.64 1.98 8.57
C ILE A 50 -20.21 2.24 9.96
N ALA A 51 -20.14 3.47 10.45
CA ALA A 51 -20.58 3.85 11.80
C ALA A 51 -22.07 3.53 12.05
N SER A 52 -22.90 3.71 11.01
CA SER A 52 -24.34 3.43 11.08
C SER A 52 -24.70 1.94 11.22
N ARG A 53 -23.75 1.04 11.00
CA ARG A 53 -23.91 -0.42 11.14
C ARG A 53 -23.41 -0.96 12.48
N CYS A 54 -22.82 -0.10 13.31
CA CYS A 54 -22.25 -0.47 14.58
C CYS A 54 -23.29 -0.35 15.71
N ARG A 55 -23.19 -1.23 16.74
CA ARG A 55 -24.00 -1.08 17.94
C ARG A 55 -23.72 0.25 18.64
N GLN A 56 -22.47 0.64 18.70
CA GLN A 56 -21.99 1.92 19.18
C GLN A 56 -20.71 2.27 18.44
N SER A 57 -20.58 3.49 17.95
CA SER A 57 -19.40 3.91 17.22
C SER A 57 -18.95 5.30 17.59
N ARG A 58 -17.68 5.56 17.31
CA ARG A 58 -17.09 6.90 17.29
C ARG A 58 -16.25 7.05 16.05
N ILE A 59 -16.46 8.10 15.30
CA ILE A 59 -15.64 8.45 14.14
C ILE A 59 -14.52 9.36 14.62
N CYS A 60 -13.28 8.98 14.34
CA CYS A 60 -12.07 9.78 14.54
C CYS A 60 -11.53 10.20 13.18
N THR A 61 -11.68 11.48 12.84
CA THR A 61 -11.17 12.04 11.59
C THR A 61 -9.85 12.72 11.85
N LEU A 62 -8.80 12.24 11.18
CA LEU A 62 -7.45 12.78 11.24
C LEU A 62 -7.23 13.82 10.12
N PRO A 63 -6.25 14.71 10.21
CA PRO A 63 -5.82 15.49 9.04
C PRO A 63 -5.36 14.56 7.91
N ALA A 64 -5.69 14.89 6.66
CA ALA A 64 -5.23 14.12 5.51
C ALA A 64 -3.73 14.26 5.31
N GLY A 65 -3.11 13.20 4.78
CA GLY A 65 -1.70 13.15 4.42
C GLY A 65 -0.82 12.38 5.41
N GLU A 66 0.38 12.02 4.95
CA GLU A 66 1.33 11.15 5.67
C GLU A 66 1.78 11.74 7.02
N GLY A 67 1.79 13.06 7.18
CA GLY A 67 2.12 13.72 8.45
C GLY A 67 1.22 13.33 9.63
N SER A 68 0.04 12.77 9.37
CA SER A 68 -0.82 12.20 10.42
C SER A 68 -0.39 10.82 10.90
N LYS A 69 0.57 10.16 10.25
CA LYS A 69 1.12 8.86 10.65
C LYS A 69 2.13 9.01 11.78
N SER A 70 1.71 9.56 12.91
CA SER A 70 2.55 10.06 13.98
C SER A 70 2.19 9.47 15.35
N MET A 71 3.10 9.63 16.32
CA MET A 71 2.88 9.26 17.72
C MET A 71 1.69 10.01 18.33
N ASP A 72 1.47 11.28 17.97
CA ASP A 72 0.35 12.08 18.49
C ASP A 72 -0.99 11.55 18.02
N SER A 73 -1.10 11.23 16.73
CA SER A 73 -2.32 10.62 16.17
C SER A 73 -2.56 9.22 16.75
N TYR A 74 -1.52 8.42 16.91
CA TYR A 74 -1.61 7.12 17.57
C TYR A 74 -2.12 7.26 19.01
N HIS A 75 -1.57 8.19 19.79
CA HIS A 75 -2.02 8.48 21.15
C HIS A 75 -3.49 8.95 21.16
N LEU A 76 -3.89 9.79 20.19
CA LEU A 76 -5.28 10.21 20.04
C LEU A 76 -6.20 9.00 19.86
N LEU A 77 -5.87 8.05 18.96
CA LEU A 77 -6.69 6.87 18.72
C LEU A 77 -6.84 6.02 19.99
N LEU A 78 -5.77 5.79 20.74
CA LEU A 78 -5.84 5.04 22.00
C LEU A 78 -6.77 5.73 23.02
N ARG A 79 -6.72 7.06 23.10
CA ARG A 79 -7.63 7.83 23.98
C ARG A 79 -9.09 7.71 23.56
N GLU A 80 -9.35 7.72 22.24
CA GLU A 80 -10.72 7.56 21.73
C GLU A 80 -11.27 6.15 22.01
N MET A 81 -10.44 5.10 21.92
CA MET A 81 -10.81 3.75 22.34
C MET A 81 -11.17 3.69 23.84
N LEU A 82 -10.37 4.33 24.69
CA LEU A 82 -10.66 4.40 26.14
C LEU A 82 -11.97 5.17 26.42
N ARG A 83 -12.22 6.28 25.71
CA ARG A 83 -13.47 7.06 25.86
C ARG A 83 -14.69 6.30 25.40
N LEU A 84 -14.54 5.42 24.41
CA LEU A 84 -15.59 4.54 23.93
C LEU A 84 -15.78 3.30 24.85
N HIS A 85 -14.95 3.18 25.89
CA HIS A 85 -14.92 2.01 26.80
C HIS A 85 -14.78 0.69 26.04
N MET A 86 -13.93 0.66 25.02
CA MET A 86 -13.69 -0.54 24.23
C MET A 86 -13.02 -1.63 25.07
N ASP A 87 -13.44 -2.86 24.84
CA ASP A 87 -12.83 -4.06 25.41
C ASP A 87 -12.25 -4.97 24.29
N ARG A 88 -11.77 -6.16 24.67
CA ARG A 88 -11.14 -7.10 23.71
C ARG A 88 -12.09 -7.67 22.66
N GLY A 89 -13.40 -7.58 22.88
CA GLY A 89 -14.42 -8.01 21.93
C GLY A 89 -14.80 -6.94 20.91
N ASP A 90 -14.31 -5.71 21.08
CA ASP A 90 -14.58 -4.58 20.19
C ASP A 90 -13.58 -4.50 19.04
N CYS A 91 -13.73 -3.56 18.11
CA CYS A 91 -12.86 -3.48 16.95
C CYS A 91 -12.57 -2.05 16.47
N VAL A 92 -11.54 -1.95 15.66
CA VAL A 92 -11.22 -0.74 14.88
C VAL A 92 -11.58 -0.97 13.41
N ALA A 93 -12.19 0.03 12.78
CA ALA A 93 -12.43 0.04 11.33
C ALA A 93 -11.67 1.22 10.69
N ALA A 94 -10.69 0.91 9.85
CA ALA A 94 -9.93 1.89 9.10
C ALA A 94 -10.63 2.18 7.76
N VAL A 95 -11.15 3.38 7.57
CA VAL A 95 -11.83 3.81 6.34
C VAL A 95 -10.99 4.90 5.69
N GLY A 96 -10.10 4.53 4.78
CA GLY A 96 -9.16 5.51 4.21
C GLY A 96 -8.08 4.91 3.32
N GLY A 97 -7.07 5.71 3.03
CA GLY A 97 -5.87 5.28 2.33
C GLY A 97 -4.90 4.48 3.21
N GLY A 98 -3.69 4.23 2.69
CA GLY A 98 -2.66 3.46 3.39
C GLY A 98 -2.28 4.04 4.75
N MET A 99 -2.17 5.37 4.89
CA MET A 99 -1.88 6.05 6.14
C MET A 99 -2.89 5.70 7.23
N VAL A 100 -4.18 5.76 6.91
CA VAL A 100 -5.27 5.42 7.84
C VAL A 100 -5.22 3.95 8.23
N GLY A 101 -5.00 3.06 7.24
CA GLY A 101 -4.88 1.61 7.46
C GLY A 101 -3.74 1.25 8.39
N ASP A 102 -2.55 1.81 8.15
CA ASP A 102 -1.35 1.53 8.95
C ASP A 102 -1.49 2.02 10.39
N LEU A 103 -1.91 3.27 10.56
CA LEU A 103 -2.06 3.90 11.88
C LEU A 103 -3.17 3.23 12.71
N ALA A 104 -4.35 3.01 12.12
CA ALA A 104 -5.47 2.37 12.79
C ALA A 104 -5.18 0.90 13.13
N GLY A 105 -4.52 0.19 12.21
CA GLY A 105 -4.07 -1.18 12.43
C GLY A 105 -3.04 -1.28 13.55
N PHE A 106 -2.09 -0.33 13.64
CA PHE A 106 -1.11 -0.30 14.73
C PHE A 106 -1.77 0.03 16.07
N ALA A 107 -2.72 0.95 16.11
CA ALA A 107 -3.50 1.21 17.32
C ALA A 107 -4.29 -0.04 17.77
N ALA A 108 -4.91 -0.76 16.83
CA ALA A 108 -5.59 -2.02 17.12
C ALA A 108 -4.64 -3.11 17.61
N ALA A 109 -3.44 -3.22 17.03
CA ALA A 109 -2.43 -4.21 17.42
C ALA A 109 -1.97 -4.06 18.87
N THR A 110 -1.94 -2.84 19.38
CA THR A 110 -1.36 -2.54 20.69
C THR A 110 -2.39 -2.32 21.80
N TYR A 111 -3.59 -1.82 21.46
CA TYR A 111 -4.66 -1.62 22.44
C TYR A 111 -5.07 -2.95 23.06
N MET A 112 -5.05 -3.04 24.39
CA MET A 112 -5.33 -4.27 25.17
C MET A 112 -4.59 -5.54 24.70
N ARG A 113 -3.40 -5.38 24.08
CA ARG A 113 -2.56 -6.43 23.47
C ARG A 113 -3.15 -7.03 22.20
N GLY A 114 -3.99 -6.29 21.52
CA GLY A 114 -4.63 -6.64 20.26
C GLY A 114 -6.15 -6.68 20.36
N VAL A 115 -6.81 -5.93 19.50
CA VAL A 115 -8.24 -5.98 19.21
C VAL A 115 -8.46 -6.25 17.74
N ASP A 116 -9.65 -6.66 17.36
CA ASP A 116 -9.99 -6.88 15.95
C ASP A 116 -9.85 -5.59 15.14
N PHE A 117 -9.46 -5.77 13.88
CA PHE A 117 -9.25 -4.68 12.94
C PHE A 117 -9.86 -5.03 11.58
N TYR A 118 -10.59 -4.09 10.98
CA TYR A 118 -11.10 -4.16 9.62
C TYR A 118 -10.47 -3.07 8.78
N ASN A 119 -10.01 -3.42 7.56
CA ASN A 119 -9.48 -2.45 6.61
C ASN A 119 -10.48 -2.20 5.48
N ILE A 120 -10.88 -0.95 5.31
CA ILE A 120 -11.81 -0.49 4.27
C ILE A 120 -11.08 0.54 3.41
N PRO A 121 -10.26 0.08 2.44
CA PRO A 121 -9.40 0.96 1.66
C PRO A 121 -10.20 1.80 0.68
N THR A 122 -9.95 3.13 0.68
CA THR A 122 -10.65 4.07 -0.18
C THR A 122 -9.77 4.67 -1.28
N THR A 123 -8.47 4.35 -1.32
CA THR A 123 -7.57 4.70 -2.43
C THR A 123 -7.21 3.46 -3.24
N LEU A 124 -6.89 3.63 -4.53
CA LEU A 124 -6.49 2.49 -5.37
C LEU A 124 -5.21 1.82 -4.84
N LEU A 125 -4.21 2.62 -4.42
CA LEU A 125 -2.99 2.10 -3.80
C LEU A 125 -3.31 1.20 -2.60
N ALA A 126 -4.21 1.63 -1.73
CA ALA A 126 -4.59 0.82 -0.57
C ALA A 126 -5.41 -0.42 -0.99
N GLN A 127 -6.25 -0.33 -2.01
CA GLN A 127 -7.03 -1.47 -2.51
C GLN A 127 -6.14 -2.57 -3.12
N VAL A 128 -5.10 -2.20 -3.85
CA VAL A 128 -4.24 -3.19 -4.53
C VAL A 128 -3.07 -3.66 -3.68
N ASP A 129 -2.62 -2.87 -2.69
CA ASP A 129 -1.39 -3.17 -1.96
C ASP A 129 -1.50 -3.00 -0.45
N SER A 130 -1.53 -1.80 0.13
CA SER A 130 -1.25 -1.56 1.55
C SER A 130 -2.27 -2.19 2.51
N SER A 131 -3.53 -2.45 2.09
CA SER A 131 -4.55 -3.08 2.95
C SER A 131 -4.32 -4.56 3.25
N VAL A 132 -3.38 -5.22 2.55
CA VAL A 132 -3.14 -6.67 2.63
C VAL A 132 -1.74 -6.96 3.15
N GLY A 133 -1.64 -7.91 4.10
CA GLY A 133 -0.35 -8.40 4.61
C GLY A 133 0.05 -7.88 5.98
N GLY A 134 -0.87 -7.17 6.66
CA GLY A 134 -0.79 -6.88 8.09
C GLY A 134 0.36 -5.96 8.53
N LYS A 135 1.05 -5.29 7.63
CA LYS A 135 2.02 -4.25 8.01
C LYS A 135 1.26 -3.06 8.58
N THR A 136 1.52 -2.71 9.82
CA THR A 136 0.92 -1.55 10.49
C THR A 136 2.01 -0.78 11.21
N ALA A 137 2.04 0.55 11.07
CA ALA A 137 3.13 1.34 11.60
C ALA A 137 2.78 2.83 11.74
N ILE A 138 3.66 3.52 12.45
CA ILE A 138 3.75 4.98 12.50
C ILE A 138 5.19 5.43 12.22
N ASP A 139 5.33 6.68 11.86
CA ASP A 139 6.61 7.34 11.68
C ASP A 139 7.11 7.87 13.03
N LEU A 140 8.42 7.88 13.22
CA LEU A 140 9.04 8.40 14.43
C LEU A 140 10.32 9.17 14.06
N ASP A 141 10.42 10.42 14.53
CA ASP A 141 11.60 11.29 14.36
C ASP A 141 12.09 11.39 12.90
N GLY A 142 11.14 11.49 11.96
CA GLY A 142 11.42 11.59 10.52
C GLY A 142 11.75 10.26 9.85
N VAL A 143 11.72 9.14 10.59
CA VAL A 143 11.94 7.79 10.03
C VAL A 143 10.59 7.14 9.76
N LYS A 144 10.30 6.89 8.48
CA LYS A 144 9.04 6.25 8.06
C LYS A 144 8.93 4.82 8.59
N ASN A 145 7.72 4.46 9.05
CA ASN A 145 7.36 3.12 9.51
C ASN A 145 8.30 2.53 10.57
N ALA A 146 8.90 3.40 11.40
CA ALA A 146 9.92 2.97 12.37
C ALA A 146 9.35 2.17 13.54
N VAL A 147 8.09 2.43 13.90
CA VAL A 147 7.40 1.77 15.01
C VAL A 147 6.13 1.11 14.48
N GLY A 148 6.04 -0.21 14.60
CA GLY A 148 4.91 -0.94 14.03
C GLY A 148 4.81 -2.38 14.49
N ALA A 149 3.82 -3.07 13.95
CA ALA A 149 3.56 -4.48 14.21
C ALA A 149 3.01 -5.18 12.95
N PHE A 150 3.21 -6.49 12.85
CA PHE A 150 2.43 -7.32 11.94
C PHE A 150 1.09 -7.67 12.62
N HIS A 151 0.01 -7.04 12.17
CA HIS A 151 -1.34 -7.27 12.69
C HIS A 151 -2.32 -7.49 11.54
N GLN A 152 -2.72 -8.74 11.33
CA GLN A 152 -3.60 -9.08 10.20
C GLN A 152 -5.02 -8.56 10.46
N PRO A 153 -5.70 -7.97 9.45
CA PRO A 153 -7.09 -7.60 9.60
C PRO A 153 -7.98 -8.84 9.69
N ARG A 154 -9.15 -8.71 10.32
CA ARG A 154 -10.18 -9.77 10.32
C ARG A 154 -10.87 -9.91 8.97
N ALA A 155 -10.92 -8.81 8.22
CA ALA A 155 -11.34 -8.77 6.83
C ALA A 155 -10.87 -7.47 6.19
N VAL A 156 -10.70 -7.49 4.86
CA VAL A 156 -10.54 -6.30 4.02
C VAL A 156 -11.81 -6.17 3.18
N LEU A 157 -12.49 -5.01 3.27
CA LEU A 157 -13.70 -4.72 2.50
C LEU A 157 -13.38 -3.70 1.41
N ILE A 158 -13.36 -4.13 0.17
CA ILE A 158 -13.01 -3.33 -0.99
C ILE A 158 -14.27 -3.02 -1.80
N ASP A 159 -14.60 -1.75 -1.83
CA ASP A 159 -15.64 -1.19 -2.68
C ASP A 159 -14.98 -0.38 -3.82
N THR A 160 -15.15 -0.84 -5.06
CA THR A 160 -14.55 -0.14 -6.21
C THR A 160 -15.27 1.16 -6.54
N ASP A 161 -16.50 1.35 -6.07
CA ASP A 161 -17.27 2.57 -6.32
C ASP A 161 -16.70 3.79 -5.60
N VAL A 162 -15.96 3.58 -4.49
CA VAL A 162 -15.33 4.70 -3.76
C VAL A 162 -14.19 5.35 -4.55
N LEU A 163 -13.62 4.65 -5.55
CA LEU A 163 -12.53 5.18 -6.37
C LEU A 163 -12.96 6.36 -7.26
N ARG A 164 -14.27 6.55 -7.48
CA ARG A 164 -14.80 7.68 -8.27
C ARG A 164 -14.50 9.05 -7.67
N THR A 165 -14.15 9.11 -6.40
CA THR A 165 -13.79 10.36 -5.71
C THR A 165 -12.30 10.68 -5.74
N LEU A 166 -11.49 9.77 -6.27
CA LEU A 166 -10.04 9.98 -6.40
C LEU A 166 -9.71 10.92 -7.56
N SER A 167 -8.68 11.72 -7.38
CA SER A 167 -8.06 12.45 -8.48
C SER A 167 -7.37 11.48 -9.46
N PRO A 168 -7.21 11.88 -10.74
CA PRO A 168 -6.45 11.07 -11.70
C PRO A 168 -5.03 10.74 -11.21
N ARG A 169 -4.37 11.65 -10.48
CA ARG A 169 -3.03 11.44 -9.92
C ARG A 169 -3.02 10.35 -8.85
N GLN A 170 -4.03 10.31 -7.96
CA GLN A 170 -4.16 9.25 -6.96
C GLN A 170 -4.50 7.88 -7.58
N THR A 171 -5.25 7.88 -8.67
CA THR A 171 -5.51 6.64 -9.43
C THR A 171 -4.23 6.14 -10.09
N ALA A 172 -3.46 7.03 -10.72
CA ALA A 172 -2.17 6.70 -11.32
C ALA A 172 -1.19 6.12 -10.28
N GLU A 173 -1.12 6.72 -9.09
CA GLU A 173 -0.32 6.25 -7.97
C GLU A 173 -0.62 4.77 -7.62
N GLY A 174 -1.88 4.41 -7.51
CA GLY A 174 -2.27 3.01 -7.24
C GLY A 174 -1.97 2.08 -8.40
N LEU A 175 -2.08 2.54 -9.65
CA LEU A 175 -1.71 1.74 -10.84
C LEU A 175 -0.22 1.41 -10.87
N ALA A 176 0.67 2.23 -10.30
CA ALA A 176 2.09 1.93 -10.19
C ALA A 176 2.33 0.60 -9.47
N GLU A 177 1.60 0.33 -8.38
CA GLU A 177 1.70 -0.91 -7.62
C GLU A 177 1.17 -2.11 -8.42
N SER A 178 0.10 -1.93 -9.20
CA SER A 178 -0.40 -2.97 -10.10
C SER A 178 0.59 -3.28 -11.22
N VAL A 179 1.23 -2.26 -11.81
CA VAL A 179 2.31 -2.44 -12.79
C VAL A 179 3.50 -3.16 -12.17
N LYS A 180 3.90 -2.82 -10.96
CA LYS A 180 4.95 -3.50 -10.20
C LYS A 180 4.68 -5.01 -10.09
N MET A 181 3.48 -5.37 -9.62
CA MET A 181 3.07 -6.77 -9.48
C MET A 181 2.97 -7.48 -10.82
N ALA A 182 2.49 -6.79 -11.85
CA ALA A 182 2.40 -7.33 -13.20
C ALA A 182 3.80 -7.62 -13.78
N MET A 183 4.73 -6.70 -13.62
CA MET A 183 6.11 -6.86 -14.09
C MET A 183 6.82 -8.05 -13.42
N THR A 184 6.59 -8.26 -12.14
CA THR A 184 7.29 -9.28 -11.37
C THR A 184 6.60 -10.64 -11.35
N CYS A 185 5.26 -10.70 -11.44
CA CYS A 185 4.52 -11.91 -11.14
C CYS A 185 3.49 -12.32 -12.21
N ASP A 186 3.03 -11.40 -13.09
CA ASP A 186 1.94 -11.70 -14.02
C ASP A 186 2.02 -10.88 -15.32
N ALA A 187 2.69 -11.44 -16.33
CA ALA A 187 2.80 -10.81 -17.66
C ALA A 187 1.45 -10.54 -18.33
N SER A 188 0.41 -11.33 -18.02
CA SER A 188 -0.92 -11.14 -18.61
C SER A 188 -1.68 -9.99 -17.95
N LEU A 189 -1.41 -9.68 -16.66
CA LEU A 189 -1.90 -8.45 -16.03
C LEU A 189 -1.22 -7.22 -16.66
N LEU A 190 0.10 -7.30 -16.96
CA LEU A 190 0.78 -6.23 -17.65
C LEU A 190 0.15 -5.97 -19.02
N SER A 191 -0.14 -7.02 -19.78
CA SER A 191 -0.82 -6.91 -21.09
C SER A 191 -2.20 -6.29 -20.96
N LEU A 192 -2.98 -6.63 -19.92
CA LEU A 192 -4.27 -6.00 -19.65
C LEU A 192 -4.10 -4.48 -19.43
N ILE A 193 -3.15 -4.06 -18.59
CA ILE A 193 -2.90 -2.63 -18.33
C ILE A 193 -2.43 -1.91 -19.61
N GLU A 194 -1.58 -2.57 -20.41
CA GLU A 194 -1.02 -2.03 -21.65
C GLU A 194 -2.09 -1.84 -22.74
N THR A 195 -3.07 -2.74 -22.86
CA THR A 195 -3.96 -2.80 -24.03
C THR A 195 -5.42 -2.44 -23.74
N ALA A 196 -5.82 -2.28 -22.48
CA ALA A 196 -7.19 -1.92 -22.14
C ALA A 196 -7.61 -0.63 -22.86
N SER A 197 -8.75 -0.62 -23.53
CA SER A 197 -9.27 0.58 -24.20
C SER A 197 -9.66 1.68 -23.19
N ASP A 198 -10.11 1.27 -22.00
CA ASP A 198 -10.46 2.11 -20.86
C ASP A 198 -9.90 1.48 -19.59
N LEU A 199 -8.87 2.15 -19.00
CA LEU A 199 -8.26 1.70 -17.76
C LEU A 199 -9.23 1.77 -16.57
N THR A 200 -10.14 2.76 -16.56
CA THR A 200 -11.13 2.90 -15.48
C THR A 200 -12.08 1.72 -15.47
N ALA A 201 -12.56 1.33 -16.63
CA ALA A 201 -13.42 0.13 -16.76
C ALA A 201 -12.69 -1.17 -16.41
N ALA A 202 -11.35 -1.21 -16.58
CA ALA A 202 -10.53 -2.37 -16.27
C ALA A 202 -10.11 -2.45 -14.78
N LEU A 203 -10.30 -1.39 -13.98
CA LEU A 203 -9.86 -1.35 -12.58
C LEU A 203 -10.34 -2.53 -11.73
N PRO A 204 -11.60 -2.98 -11.79
CA PRO A 204 -12.04 -4.11 -10.97
C PRO A 204 -11.23 -5.39 -11.22
N GLU A 205 -10.88 -5.67 -12.47
CA GLU A 205 -10.06 -6.84 -12.82
C GLU A 205 -8.60 -6.63 -12.43
N ILE A 206 -8.05 -5.43 -12.64
CA ILE A 206 -6.68 -5.06 -12.21
C ILE A 206 -6.55 -5.23 -10.71
N ILE A 207 -7.50 -4.72 -9.92
CA ILE A 207 -7.53 -4.86 -8.45
C ILE A 207 -7.59 -6.33 -8.06
N ALA A 208 -8.52 -7.09 -8.64
CA ALA A 208 -8.70 -8.50 -8.32
C ALA A 208 -7.42 -9.32 -8.57
N ARG A 209 -6.71 -9.05 -9.66
CA ARG A 209 -5.46 -9.75 -10.00
C ARG A 209 -4.31 -9.32 -9.12
N SER A 210 -4.16 -8.01 -8.86
CA SER A 210 -3.16 -7.49 -7.92
C SER A 210 -3.33 -8.10 -6.53
N LEU A 211 -4.56 -8.19 -6.04
CA LEU A 211 -4.87 -8.79 -4.74
C LEU A 211 -4.54 -10.29 -4.68
N ARG A 212 -4.78 -11.05 -5.75
CA ARG A 212 -4.40 -12.47 -5.80
C ARG A 212 -2.89 -12.65 -5.73
N ILE A 213 -2.13 -11.83 -6.48
CA ILE A 213 -0.66 -11.83 -6.42
C ILE A 213 -0.20 -11.49 -5.01
N LYS A 214 -0.74 -10.40 -4.45
CA LYS A 214 -0.38 -9.95 -3.10
C LYS A 214 -0.68 -11.01 -2.05
N ALA A 215 -1.87 -11.63 -2.08
CA ALA A 215 -2.28 -12.69 -1.17
C ALA A 215 -1.31 -13.88 -1.24
N GLN A 216 -1.00 -14.38 -2.44
CA GLN A 216 -0.07 -15.49 -2.64
C GLN A 216 1.34 -15.22 -2.11
N VAL A 217 1.84 -13.99 -2.31
CA VAL A 217 3.16 -13.59 -1.79
C VAL A 217 3.14 -13.50 -0.26
N VAL A 218 2.08 -12.94 0.32
CA VAL A 218 1.92 -12.81 1.79
C VAL A 218 1.77 -14.17 2.46
N GLU A 219 1.03 -15.10 1.85
CA GLU A 219 0.86 -16.47 2.36
C GLU A 219 2.18 -17.22 2.46
N GLN A 220 3.09 -17.01 1.51
CA GLN A 220 4.40 -17.66 1.49
C GLN A 220 5.43 -16.97 2.39
N ASP A 221 5.28 -15.67 2.63
CA ASP A 221 6.21 -14.89 3.45
C ASP A 221 5.49 -13.77 4.21
N PRO A 222 4.80 -14.08 5.31
CA PRO A 222 4.00 -13.10 6.05
C PRO A 222 4.82 -11.94 6.65
N THR A 223 6.11 -12.16 6.95
CA THR A 223 6.98 -11.22 7.66
C THR A 223 8.10 -10.60 6.81
N GLU A 224 8.08 -10.83 5.46
CA GLU A 224 9.05 -10.24 4.51
C GLU A 224 10.50 -10.60 4.79
N GLN A 225 10.75 -11.87 5.06
CA GLN A 225 12.11 -12.37 5.24
C GLN A 225 12.76 -12.92 3.96
N GLY A 226 11.94 -13.23 2.93
CA GLY A 226 12.38 -13.85 1.70
C GLY A 226 11.60 -13.39 0.47
N LEU A 227 10.66 -14.22 0.00
CA LEU A 227 9.91 -14.01 -1.25
C LEU A 227 9.18 -12.67 -1.31
N ARG A 228 8.60 -12.21 -0.19
CA ARG A 228 7.80 -10.97 -0.18
C ARG A 228 8.62 -9.73 -0.58
N ARG A 229 9.95 -9.83 -0.58
CA ARG A 229 10.83 -8.77 -1.11
C ARG A 229 10.61 -8.51 -2.61
N VAL A 230 10.00 -9.45 -3.36
CA VAL A 230 9.62 -9.22 -4.76
C VAL A 230 8.74 -7.98 -4.93
N LEU A 231 7.92 -7.66 -3.93
CA LEU A 231 7.08 -6.46 -3.90
C LEU A 231 7.88 -5.16 -3.72
N ASN A 232 9.19 -5.24 -3.53
CA ASN A 232 10.09 -4.08 -3.47
C ASN A 232 10.71 -3.74 -4.85
N PHE A 233 10.23 -4.33 -5.96
CA PHE A 233 10.63 -3.91 -7.30
C PHE A 233 10.38 -2.41 -7.49
N GLY A 234 11.40 -1.67 -7.87
CA GLY A 234 11.37 -0.21 -7.97
C GLY A 234 11.50 0.56 -6.63
N HIS A 235 11.25 -0.07 -5.48
CA HIS A 235 11.18 0.61 -4.19
C HIS A 235 12.53 1.11 -3.67
N THR A 236 13.64 0.41 -3.95
CA THR A 236 14.96 0.83 -3.47
C THR A 236 15.32 2.23 -3.96
N LEU A 237 15.14 2.49 -5.27
CA LEU A 237 15.28 3.83 -5.83
C LEU A 237 14.06 4.71 -5.52
N GLY A 238 12.86 4.14 -5.56
CA GLY A 238 11.62 4.87 -5.27
C GLY A 238 11.65 5.59 -3.93
N HIS A 239 12.06 4.92 -2.84
CA HIS A 239 12.18 5.54 -1.52
C HIS A 239 13.27 6.63 -1.46
N ALA A 240 14.38 6.44 -2.17
CA ALA A 240 15.41 7.46 -2.27
C ALA A 240 14.89 8.70 -3.02
N ILE A 241 14.14 8.50 -4.12
CA ILE A 241 13.48 9.57 -4.88
C ILE A 241 12.42 10.26 -4.03
N GLU A 242 11.57 9.53 -3.31
CA GLU A 242 10.53 10.07 -2.43
C GLU A 242 11.13 10.98 -1.35
N SER A 243 12.23 10.54 -0.74
CA SER A 243 12.96 11.34 0.26
C SER A 243 13.62 12.56 -0.37
N CYS A 244 14.19 12.44 -1.57
CA CYS A 244 14.81 13.53 -2.29
C CYS A 244 13.79 14.59 -2.75
N ALA A 245 12.60 14.15 -3.18
CA ALA A 245 11.54 15.02 -3.67
C ALA A 245 10.79 15.76 -2.54
N GLY A 246 11.01 15.41 -1.27
CA GLY A 246 10.48 16.18 -0.14
C GLY A 246 8.95 16.31 -0.10
N GLY A 247 8.21 15.36 -0.67
CA GLY A 247 6.74 15.35 -0.72
C GLY A 247 6.12 15.93 -2.00
N GLU A 248 6.91 16.36 -2.96
CA GLU A 248 6.41 16.82 -4.28
C GLU A 248 5.85 15.68 -5.14
N LEU A 249 6.41 14.48 -4.98
CA LEU A 249 5.99 13.26 -5.66
C LEU A 249 5.25 12.33 -4.70
N LEU A 250 4.22 11.64 -5.22
CA LEU A 250 3.51 10.59 -4.51
C LEU A 250 4.34 9.29 -4.51
N HIS A 251 4.07 8.41 -3.55
CA HIS A 251 4.78 7.14 -3.40
C HIS A 251 4.81 6.32 -4.70
N GLY A 252 3.66 6.07 -5.32
CA GLY A 252 3.59 5.30 -6.57
C GLY A 252 4.30 5.97 -7.75
N GLU A 253 4.36 7.32 -7.79
CA GLU A 253 5.15 8.06 -8.76
C GLU A 253 6.65 7.77 -8.59
N CYS A 254 7.12 7.74 -7.34
CA CYS A 254 8.51 7.42 -7.02
C CYS A 254 8.85 5.96 -7.34
N VAL A 255 7.93 5.03 -7.04
CA VAL A 255 8.09 3.61 -7.39
C VAL A 255 8.14 3.42 -8.90
N ALA A 256 7.29 4.11 -9.66
CA ALA A 256 7.30 4.08 -11.13
C ALA A 256 8.67 4.49 -11.71
N LEU A 257 9.21 5.60 -11.22
CA LEU A 257 10.55 6.08 -11.59
C LEU A 257 11.64 5.06 -11.23
N GLY A 258 11.51 4.40 -10.08
CA GLY A 258 12.46 3.40 -9.62
C GLY A 258 12.39 2.07 -10.37
N MET A 259 11.26 1.72 -11.00
CA MET A 259 11.11 0.46 -11.76
C MET A 259 11.92 0.45 -13.06
N VAL A 260 11.95 1.57 -13.78
CA VAL A 260 12.59 1.65 -15.11
C VAL A 260 14.06 1.22 -15.10
N PRO A 261 14.93 1.75 -14.22
CA PRO A 261 16.34 1.33 -14.18
C PRO A 261 16.53 -0.11 -13.68
N MET A 262 15.55 -0.68 -12.99
CA MET A 262 15.61 -2.05 -12.47
C MET A 262 15.13 -3.10 -13.47
N CYS A 263 14.69 -2.69 -14.67
CA CYS A 263 14.43 -3.59 -15.79
C CYS A 263 15.67 -3.81 -16.65
N ALA A 264 15.67 -4.92 -17.40
CA ALA A 264 16.61 -5.12 -18.51
C ALA A 264 16.44 -4.00 -19.54
N PRO A 265 17.53 -3.50 -20.16
CA PRO A 265 17.46 -2.39 -21.10
C PRO A 265 16.41 -2.54 -22.23
N PRO A 266 16.22 -3.73 -22.85
CA PRO A 266 15.20 -3.90 -23.88
C PRO A 266 13.76 -3.71 -23.41
N LEU A 267 13.48 -3.85 -22.09
CA LEU A 267 12.14 -3.68 -21.52
C LEU A 267 11.82 -2.22 -21.16
N ARG A 268 12.82 -1.39 -20.96
CA ARG A 268 12.66 -0.01 -20.48
C ARG A 268 11.70 0.82 -21.34
N PRO A 269 11.79 0.82 -22.71
CA PRO A 269 10.86 1.59 -23.54
C PRO A 269 9.41 1.14 -23.38
N ARG A 270 9.17 -0.19 -23.29
CA ARG A 270 7.83 -0.74 -23.08
C ARG A 270 7.27 -0.34 -21.74
N LEU A 271 8.04 -0.51 -20.66
CA LEU A 271 7.61 -0.13 -19.31
C LEU A 271 7.33 1.38 -19.23
N THR A 272 8.21 2.22 -19.78
CA THR A 272 8.03 3.66 -19.84
C THR A 272 6.71 4.04 -20.53
N ALA A 273 6.39 3.42 -21.67
CA ALA A 273 5.12 3.65 -22.36
C ALA A 273 3.90 3.26 -21.52
N ILE A 274 3.98 2.13 -20.80
CA ILE A 274 2.91 1.67 -19.89
C ILE A 274 2.73 2.66 -18.72
N LEU A 275 3.81 3.11 -18.10
CA LEU A 275 3.77 4.08 -17.01
C LEU A 275 3.15 5.41 -17.45
N GLN A 276 3.57 5.93 -18.62
CA GLN A 276 3.00 7.15 -19.22
C GLN A 276 1.50 6.97 -19.50
N ARG A 277 1.10 5.82 -20.03
CA ARG A 277 -0.31 5.49 -20.24
C ARG A 277 -1.12 5.50 -18.95
N CYS A 278 -0.52 5.08 -17.84
CA CYS A 278 -1.14 5.14 -16.50
C CYS A 278 -1.16 6.55 -15.90
N GLY A 279 -0.59 7.56 -16.56
CA GLY A 279 -0.48 8.93 -16.04
C GLY A 279 0.65 9.10 -15.02
N LEU A 280 1.64 8.20 -15.01
CA LEU A 280 2.78 8.23 -14.10
C LEU A 280 3.97 8.97 -14.73
N PRO A 281 4.77 9.70 -13.93
CA PRO A 281 5.99 10.31 -14.39
C PRO A 281 7.04 9.23 -14.76
N THR A 282 7.82 9.51 -15.79
CA THR A 282 8.95 8.67 -16.22
C THR A 282 10.29 9.38 -16.10
N GLU A 283 10.25 10.64 -15.67
CA GLU A 283 11.42 11.48 -15.42
C GLU A 283 11.23 12.29 -14.13
N CYS A 284 12.31 12.58 -13.45
CA CYS A 284 12.36 13.54 -12.33
C CYS A 284 13.72 14.24 -12.30
N GLY A 285 13.78 15.36 -11.56
CA GLY A 285 14.98 16.18 -11.43
C GLY A 285 16.06 15.64 -10.49
N CYS A 286 15.88 14.47 -9.86
CA CYS A 286 16.83 13.91 -8.90
C CYS A 286 18.11 13.42 -9.60
N THR A 287 19.26 13.92 -9.18
CA THR A 287 20.57 13.44 -9.64
C THR A 287 21.07 12.27 -8.79
N ALA A 288 21.98 11.44 -9.35
CA ALA A 288 22.59 10.34 -8.59
C ALA A 288 23.24 10.80 -7.29
N GLY A 289 23.92 11.96 -7.31
CA GLY A 289 24.56 12.53 -6.11
C GLY A 289 23.55 12.90 -5.01
N GLN A 290 22.32 13.32 -5.37
CA GLN A 290 21.26 13.61 -4.42
C GLN A 290 20.62 12.34 -3.85
N LEU A 291 20.58 11.25 -4.61
CA LEU A 291 20.00 9.98 -4.19
C LEU A 291 20.92 9.15 -3.30
N LEU A 292 22.25 9.29 -3.46
CA LEU A 292 23.25 8.49 -2.75
C LEU A 292 23.07 8.50 -1.21
N PRO A 293 22.89 9.66 -0.53
CA PRO A 293 22.71 9.67 0.92
C PRO A 293 21.55 8.80 1.40
N TYR A 294 20.43 8.80 0.68
CA TYR A 294 19.24 8.04 1.05
C TYR A 294 19.42 6.53 0.83
N LEU A 295 20.14 6.14 -0.23
CA LEU A 295 20.47 4.72 -0.44
C LEU A 295 21.43 4.18 0.64
N LEU A 296 22.35 5.00 1.14
CA LEU A 296 23.26 4.64 2.23
C LEU A 296 22.53 4.54 3.59
N HIS A 297 21.48 5.34 3.81
CA HIS A 297 20.68 5.32 5.05
C HIS A 297 19.65 4.20 5.10
N ASP A 298 19.36 3.50 4.00
CA ASP A 298 18.49 2.32 4.04
C ASP A 298 19.10 1.30 5.01
N LYS A 299 18.39 1.01 6.11
CA LYS A 299 18.86 0.11 7.20
C LYS A 299 19.24 -1.30 6.71
N LYS A 300 18.86 -1.65 5.51
CA LYS A 300 19.26 -2.88 4.83
C LYS A 300 20.73 -2.83 4.34
N ALA A 301 21.32 -1.64 4.25
CA ALA A 301 22.71 -1.42 3.85
C ALA A 301 23.74 -1.57 4.99
N ALA A 302 23.39 -2.15 6.15
CA ALA A 302 24.35 -2.40 7.25
C ALA A 302 25.57 -3.23 6.84
N SER A 303 25.52 -3.91 5.68
CA SER A 303 26.62 -4.62 5.03
C SER A 303 27.22 -3.88 3.82
N GLY A 304 26.82 -2.63 3.56
CA GLY A 304 27.24 -1.88 2.37
C GLY A 304 26.53 -2.29 1.07
N SER A 305 25.51 -3.14 1.14
CA SER A 305 24.76 -3.62 -0.02
C SER A 305 23.28 -3.80 0.28
N VAL A 306 22.44 -3.75 -0.75
CA VAL A 306 20.98 -3.83 -0.69
C VAL A 306 20.52 -4.97 -1.59
N THR A 307 19.53 -5.76 -1.18
CA THR A 307 18.87 -6.72 -2.06
C THR A 307 17.91 -5.96 -2.98
N ALA A 308 18.26 -5.86 -4.25
CA ALA A 308 17.44 -5.27 -5.30
C ALA A 308 16.63 -6.36 -6.03
N VAL A 309 15.43 -5.99 -6.48
CA VAL A 309 14.62 -6.83 -7.38
C VAL A 309 14.82 -6.34 -8.80
N LEU A 310 15.12 -7.25 -9.70
CA LEU A 310 15.37 -6.99 -11.12
C LEU A 310 14.39 -7.80 -11.97
N VAL A 311 13.97 -7.22 -13.10
CA VAL A 311 13.07 -7.86 -14.07
C VAL A 311 13.75 -7.90 -15.43
N ASP A 312 14.00 -9.12 -15.92
CA ASP A 312 14.57 -9.34 -17.24
C ASP A 312 13.47 -9.66 -18.28
N GLU A 313 12.36 -10.29 -17.84
CA GLU A 313 11.17 -10.57 -18.64
C GLU A 313 9.90 -10.32 -17.80
N PRO A 314 8.83 -9.74 -18.38
CA PRO A 314 7.58 -9.53 -17.66
C PRO A 314 7.01 -10.81 -17.05
N GLY A 315 6.53 -10.71 -15.81
CA GLY A 315 6.00 -11.84 -15.04
C GLY A 315 7.07 -12.68 -14.33
N THR A 316 8.34 -12.28 -14.43
CA THR A 316 9.47 -12.95 -13.76
C THR A 316 10.32 -11.94 -13.00
N PHE A 317 11.08 -12.42 -12.04
CA PHE A 317 12.00 -11.57 -11.29
C PHE A 317 13.22 -12.36 -10.83
N ARG A 318 14.29 -11.64 -10.52
CA ARG A 318 15.42 -12.13 -9.75
C ARG A 318 15.79 -11.14 -8.65
N MET A 319 16.38 -11.66 -7.60
CA MET A 319 16.91 -10.84 -6.50
C MET A 319 18.44 -10.84 -6.58
N GLU A 320 19.03 -9.65 -6.48
CA GLU A 320 20.48 -9.48 -6.55
C GLU A 320 20.94 -8.54 -5.43
N THR A 321 22.06 -8.88 -4.81
CA THR A 321 22.71 -7.99 -3.85
C THR A 321 23.55 -6.98 -4.62
N MET A 322 23.23 -5.70 -4.48
CA MET A 322 23.86 -4.59 -5.21
C MET A 322 24.38 -3.53 -4.25
N THR A 323 25.47 -2.88 -4.61
CA THR A 323 25.93 -1.69 -3.90
C THR A 323 25.11 -0.45 -4.32
N PRO A 324 25.06 0.62 -3.49
CA PRO A 324 24.43 1.88 -3.86
C PRO A 324 24.97 2.46 -5.18
N GLU A 325 26.28 2.31 -5.44
CA GLU A 325 26.91 2.78 -6.67
C GLU A 325 26.45 2.02 -7.92
N GLU A 326 26.24 0.70 -7.80
CA GLU A 326 25.68 -0.11 -8.88
C GLU A 326 24.23 0.27 -9.20
N ILE A 327 23.43 0.56 -8.16
CA ILE A 327 22.05 1.04 -8.29
C ILE A 327 22.03 2.41 -8.97
N LEU A 328 22.91 3.34 -8.56
CA LEU A 328 23.01 4.68 -9.16
C LEU A 328 23.51 4.66 -10.60
N ARG A 329 24.41 3.76 -10.94
CA ARG A 329 24.82 3.56 -12.34
C ARG A 329 23.63 3.19 -13.21
N ARG A 330 22.77 2.26 -12.76
CA ARG A 330 21.52 1.91 -13.48
C ARG A 330 20.57 3.12 -13.61
N TRP A 331 20.52 3.96 -12.58
CA TRP A 331 19.75 5.21 -12.62
C TRP A 331 20.25 6.18 -13.69
N GLU A 332 21.54 6.35 -13.82
CA GLU A 332 22.17 7.20 -14.84
C GLU A 332 21.98 6.66 -16.26
N GLU A 333 22.03 5.33 -16.41
CA GLU A 333 21.87 4.62 -17.69
C GLU A 333 20.39 4.37 -18.07
N ARG A 334 19.41 4.86 -17.31
CA ARG A 334 17.99 4.51 -17.52
C ARG A 334 17.42 4.97 -18.87
N ASN A 335 17.99 6.03 -19.45
CA ASN A 335 17.57 6.61 -20.71
C ASN A 335 18.53 6.24 -21.87
N ALA A 336 19.51 5.37 -21.63
CA ALA A 336 20.50 4.97 -22.64
C ALA A 336 19.94 3.86 -23.56
#